data_8da03697d2ff9cfb4e268dff723c1a9b
#
_entry.id   8da03697d2ff9cfb4e268dff723c1a9b
#
_cell.length_a   1.000
_cell.length_b   1.000
_cell.length_c   1.000
_cell.angle_alpha   90.00
_cell.angle_beta   90.00
_cell.angle_gamma   90.00
#
_symmetry.space_group_name_H-M   'P 1'
#
loop_
_entity.id
_entity.type
_entity.pdbx_description
1 polymer ?
#
loop_
_entity_poly.entity_id
_entity_poly.type
_entity_poly.pdbx_seq_one_letter_code
_entity_poly.pdbx_strand_id
1 'polypeptide(L)'
;LTALGQHLQLSLLTLLLAVFLAVPLAVYLSTRKRASNWVLQLAGIFQTIPSMALLGLFIPIMGIGTLPALTALVIYAIFPILQNTITGLQGIDSSLEEAGVAFGMTKWERLKKFEIPLAMPVIMSGIRTAAVMIIGTATLAALIGAGGLGSFILLGIDRNNASLILIGALSSAFLAIAFNLLLKWMEKAKLRTIFAAFAVMVIGLGASYTPSLLPKPKKENLVIAGKLGPEPEILANMYKILIEENTDMTVTVKPNFGKTTFLYEALKKGDIAIYPEFTGTVTESLLKPAPQVGHDPEAVYKAARDGIKQQDDLALLKPMAYQNTYAVAVPKKIAQEYGLKTISDLKKVEGQLKAGFTLEFNDREDG
;
A
#
# COMPACT_ATOMS: atom_id res chain seq x y z
N LEU A 1 11.89 4.03 -12.42
CA LEU A 1 11.23 5.34 -12.47
C LEU A 1 9.74 5.24 -12.16
N THR A 2 9.01 4.25 -12.69
CA THR A 2 7.57 4.07 -12.47
C THR A 2 7.22 3.93 -10.98
N ALA A 3 7.94 3.09 -10.24
CA ALA A 3 7.71 2.90 -8.80
C ALA A 3 7.96 4.18 -7.98
N LEU A 4 8.96 4.99 -8.35
CA LEU A 4 9.20 6.28 -7.73
C LEU A 4 8.05 7.26 -8.01
N GLY A 5 7.56 7.29 -9.25
CA GLY A 5 6.40 8.10 -9.64
C GLY A 5 5.15 7.72 -8.85
N GLN A 6 4.83 6.42 -8.75
CA GLN A 6 3.70 5.92 -7.96
C GLN A 6 3.83 6.29 -6.47
N HIS A 7 5.03 6.15 -5.91
CA HIS A 7 5.29 6.49 -4.52
C HIS A 7 5.11 7.99 -4.25
N LEU A 8 5.61 8.84 -5.14
CA LEU A 8 5.42 10.28 -5.09
C LEU A 8 3.95 10.68 -5.22
N GLN A 9 3.23 10.12 -6.20
CA GLN A 9 1.80 10.39 -6.41
C GLN A 9 0.99 10.04 -5.17
N LEU A 10 1.18 8.84 -4.61
CA LEU A 10 0.47 8.42 -3.40
C LEU A 10 0.81 9.32 -2.20
N SER A 11 2.09 9.60 -1.98
CA SER A 11 2.56 10.42 -0.86
C SER A 11 2.08 11.86 -0.94
N LEU A 12 2.17 12.49 -2.12
CA LEU A 12 1.70 13.86 -2.34
C LEU A 12 0.18 13.98 -2.22
N LEU A 13 -0.57 13.05 -2.82
CA LEU A 13 -2.03 13.02 -2.71
C LEU A 13 -2.46 12.89 -1.26
N THR A 14 -1.84 11.96 -0.52
CA THR A 14 -2.09 11.78 0.92
C THR A 14 -1.81 13.06 1.70
N LEU A 15 -0.64 13.69 1.49
CA LEU A 15 -0.26 14.89 2.21
C LEU A 15 -1.22 16.05 1.94
N LEU A 16 -1.57 16.28 0.68
CA LEU A 16 -2.50 17.33 0.29
C LEU A 16 -3.90 17.13 0.89
N LEU A 17 -4.42 15.90 0.85
CA LEU A 17 -5.71 15.57 1.47
C LEU A 17 -5.66 15.74 2.99
N ALA A 18 -4.60 15.26 3.64
CA ALA A 18 -4.43 15.39 5.08
C ALA A 18 -4.34 16.86 5.51
N VAL A 19 -3.59 17.69 4.79
CA VAL A 19 -3.50 19.14 5.04
C VAL A 19 -4.87 19.81 4.84
N PHE A 20 -5.55 19.48 3.75
CA PHE A 20 -6.86 20.03 3.42
C PHE A 20 -7.93 19.71 4.48
N LEU A 21 -7.86 18.54 5.08
CA LEU A 21 -8.79 18.10 6.13
C LEU A 21 -8.35 18.61 7.52
N ALA A 22 -7.09 18.41 7.88
CA ALA A 22 -6.61 18.65 9.23
C ALA A 22 -6.44 20.13 9.57
N VAL A 23 -5.94 20.96 8.64
CA VAL A 23 -5.70 22.39 8.94
C VAL A 23 -7.00 23.16 9.18
N PRO A 24 -8.05 23.09 8.34
CA PRO A 24 -9.32 23.76 8.63
C PRO A 24 -9.98 23.25 9.91
N LEU A 25 -9.92 21.91 10.14
CA LEU A 25 -10.45 21.31 11.36
C LEU A 25 -9.70 21.83 12.60
N ALA A 26 -8.37 21.92 12.54
CA ALA A 26 -7.55 22.45 13.62
C ALA A 26 -7.85 23.92 13.93
N VAL A 27 -8.01 24.75 12.88
CA VAL A 27 -8.42 26.16 13.03
C VAL A 27 -9.78 26.26 13.72
N TYR A 28 -10.73 25.42 13.34
CA TYR A 28 -12.05 25.39 13.98
C TYR A 28 -11.96 24.95 15.47
N LEU A 29 -11.11 23.97 15.76
CA LEU A 29 -10.94 23.39 17.09
C LEU A 29 -10.05 24.27 18.01
N SER A 30 -9.16 25.11 17.48
CA SER A 30 -8.20 25.90 18.28
C SER A 30 -8.88 26.76 19.32
N THR A 31 -10.09 27.29 19.06
CA THR A 31 -10.90 28.07 19.98
C THR A 31 -11.76 27.23 20.93
N ARG A 32 -11.74 25.89 20.83
CA ARG A 32 -12.63 24.98 21.57
C ARG A 32 -11.83 23.93 22.33
N LYS A 33 -11.15 24.29 23.40
CA LYS A 33 -10.20 23.45 24.16
C LYS A 33 -10.73 22.04 24.47
N ARG A 34 -11.99 21.89 24.93
CA ARG A 34 -12.56 20.55 25.23
C ARG A 34 -12.69 19.68 23.98
N ALA A 35 -13.26 20.22 22.91
CA ALA A 35 -13.42 19.50 21.64
C ALA A 35 -12.07 19.16 21.02
N SER A 36 -11.12 20.08 21.05
CA SER A 36 -9.74 19.90 20.61
C SER A 36 -9.08 18.69 21.30
N ASN A 37 -9.17 18.63 22.64
CA ASN A 37 -8.59 17.53 23.41
C ASN A 37 -9.21 16.17 23.04
N TRP A 38 -10.52 16.10 22.90
CA TRP A 38 -11.20 14.86 22.48
C TRP A 38 -10.79 14.41 21.07
N VAL A 39 -10.77 15.35 20.11
CA VAL A 39 -10.40 15.02 18.75
C VAL A 39 -8.93 14.61 18.65
N LEU A 40 -8.03 15.29 19.38
CA LEU A 40 -6.61 14.91 19.43
C LEU A 40 -6.42 13.52 20.08
N GLN A 41 -7.13 13.21 21.15
CA GLN A 41 -7.08 11.87 21.75
C GLN A 41 -7.55 10.80 20.75
N LEU A 42 -8.67 11.02 20.08
CA LEU A 42 -9.18 10.10 19.08
C LEU A 42 -8.21 9.90 17.93
N ALA A 43 -7.69 11.00 17.36
CA ALA A 43 -6.69 10.94 16.30
C ALA A 43 -5.39 10.24 16.75
N GLY A 44 -4.98 10.45 18.02
CA GLY A 44 -3.84 9.78 18.63
C GLY A 44 -4.05 8.27 18.76
N ILE A 45 -5.27 7.82 19.11
CA ILE A 45 -5.60 6.39 19.17
C ILE A 45 -5.40 5.74 17.80
N PHE A 46 -5.84 6.37 16.71
CA PHE A 46 -5.63 5.84 15.36
C PHE A 46 -4.14 5.65 15.02
N GLN A 47 -3.25 6.48 15.54
CA GLN A 47 -1.80 6.31 15.35
C GLN A 47 -1.22 5.11 16.11
N THR A 48 -1.88 4.62 17.15
CA THR A 48 -1.41 3.43 17.89
C THR A 48 -1.77 2.13 17.19
N ILE A 49 -2.74 2.16 16.27
CA ILE A 49 -3.11 0.98 15.47
C ILE A 49 -1.95 0.65 14.52
N PRO A 50 -1.44 -0.59 14.47
CA PRO A 50 -0.41 -0.94 13.49
C PRO A 50 -0.86 -0.66 12.07
N SER A 51 0.01 -0.02 11.25
CA SER A 51 -0.33 0.39 9.88
C SER A 51 -0.81 -0.78 9.01
N MET A 52 -0.19 -1.96 9.16
CA MET A 52 -0.64 -3.16 8.46
C MET A 52 -2.05 -3.61 8.87
N ALA A 53 -2.39 -3.48 10.15
CA ALA A 53 -3.73 -3.81 10.63
C ALA A 53 -4.78 -2.85 10.07
N LEU A 54 -4.46 -1.55 10.00
CA LEU A 54 -5.36 -0.56 9.43
C LEU A 54 -5.55 -0.78 7.92
N LEU A 55 -4.48 -1.09 7.18
CA LEU A 55 -4.57 -1.47 5.77
C LEU A 55 -5.47 -2.71 5.60
N GLY A 56 -5.25 -3.75 6.42
CA GLY A 56 -6.05 -4.98 6.38
C GLY A 56 -7.54 -4.75 6.68
N LEU A 57 -7.86 -3.81 7.58
CA LEU A 57 -9.23 -3.46 7.92
C LEU A 57 -9.99 -2.81 6.75
N PHE A 58 -9.31 -2.05 5.89
CA PHE A 58 -9.95 -1.39 4.76
C PHE A 58 -10.11 -2.29 3.52
N ILE A 59 -9.38 -3.39 3.41
CA ILE A 59 -9.48 -4.31 2.26
C ILE A 59 -10.91 -4.83 2.04
N PRO A 60 -11.63 -5.36 3.06
CA PRO A 60 -12.98 -5.86 2.85
C PRO A 60 -13.98 -4.79 2.39
N ILE A 61 -13.75 -3.53 2.77
CA ILE A 61 -14.66 -2.40 2.50
C ILE A 61 -14.33 -1.73 1.15
N MET A 62 -13.05 -1.45 0.91
CA MET A 62 -12.58 -0.61 -0.20
C MET A 62 -11.88 -1.39 -1.31
N GLY A 63 -11.64 -2.68 -1.11
CA GLY A 63 -10.84 -3.47 -2.03
C GLY A 63 -9.34 -3.33 -1.81
N ILE A 64 -8.59 -3.69 -2.84
CA ILE A 64 -7.12 -3.69 -2.86
C ILE A 64 -6.64 -2.52 -3.72
N GLY A 65 -5.44 -2.02 -3.44
CA GLY A 65 -4.78 -1.03 -4.26
C GLY A 65 -4.67 0.34 -3.61
N THR A 66 -4.77 1.39 -4.42
CA THR A 66 -4.43 2.75 -4.01
C THR A 66 -5.43 3.36 -3.03
N LEU A 67 -6.74 3.03 -3.14
CA LEU A 67 -7.78 3.67 -2.34
C LEU A 67 -7.68 3.33 -0.83
N PRO A 68 -7.60 2.05 -0.41
CA PRO A 68 -7.42 1.71 1.01
C PRO A 68 -6.06 2.20 1.54
N ALA A 69 -5.00 2.16 0.71
CA ALA A 69 -3.70 2.72 1.08
C ALA A 69 -3.79 4.22 1.37
N LEU A 70 -4.40 4.99 0.47
CA LEU A 70 -4.61 6.43 0.61
C LEU A 70 -5.38 6.76 1.89
N THR A 71 -6.49 6.04 2.13
CA THR A 71 -7.33 6.26 3.32
C THR A 71 -6.56 6.02 4.61
N ALA A 72 -5.85 4.89 4.71
CA ALA A 72 -5.02 4.60 5.88
C ALA A 72 -3.94 5.65 6.12
N LEU A 73 -3.23 6.04 5.06
CA LEU A 73 -2.16 7.03 5.15
C LEU A 73 -2.68 8.42 5.54
N VAL A 74 -3.85 8.83 5.03
CA VAL A 74 -4.49 10.10 5.41
C VAL A 74 -4.84 10.10 6.90
N ILE A 75 -5.42 9.02 7.41
CA ILE A 75 -5.76 8.88 8.83
C ILE A 75 -4.51 9.06 9.71
N TYR A 76 -3.40 8.42 9.34
CA TYR A 76 -2.14 8.60 10.08
C TYR A 76 -1.59 10.03 10.00
N ALA A 77 -1.71 10.67 8.84
CA ALA A 77 -1.18 12.00 8.61
C ALA A 77 -1.95 13.11 9.33
N ILE A 78 -3.23 12.90 9.60
CA ILE A 78 -4.11 13.91 10.24
C ILE A 78 -3.59 14.30 11.62
N PHE A 79 -3.17 13.35 12.46
CA PHE A 79 -2.80 13.64 13.84
C PHE A 79 -1.65 14.67 13.98
N PRO A 80 -0.46 14.46 13.38
CA PRO A 80 0.63 15.42 13.53
C PRO A 80 0.30 16.80 12.95
N ILE A 81 -0.46 16.88 11.87
CA ILE A 81 -0.89 18.15 11.29
C ILE A 81 -1.88 18.85 12.21
N LEU A 82 -2.88 18.12 12.68
CA LEU A 82 -3.91 18.64 13.59
C LEU A 82 -3.30 19.14 14.90
N GLN A 83 -2.47 18.31 15.55
CA GLN A 83 -1.82 18.64 16.81
C GLN A 83 -0.96 19.88 16.70
N ASN A 84 -0.06 19.94 15.72
CA ASN A 84 0.84 21.08 15.56
C ASN A 84 0.08 22.35 15.15
N THR A 85 -0.96 22.25 14.33
CA THR A 85 -1.77 23.42 13.98
C THR A 85 -2.51 23.98 15.19
N ILE A 86 -3.12 23.12 16.01
CA ILE A 86 -3.80 23.54 17.24
C ILE A 86 -2.79 24.15 18.21
N THR A 87 -1.65 23.48 18.43
CA THR A 87 -0.60 23.99 19.34
C THR A 87 -0.05 25.32 18.86
N GLY A 88 0.19 25.48 17.55
CA GLY A 88 0.68 26.73 16.99
C GLY A 88 -0.30 27.89 17.16
N LEU A 89 -1.58 27.64 16.97
CA LEU A 89 -2.62 28.67 17.15
C LEU A 89 -2.87 28.98 18.63
N GLN A 90 -2.89 27.99 19.51
CA GLN A 90 -3.08 28.19 20.96
C GLN A 90 -1.85 28.73 21.66
N GLY A 91 -0.67 28.67 21.04
CA GLY A 91 0.57 29.22 21.56
C GLY A 91 0.77 30.72 21.25
N ILE A 92 -0.18 31.36 20.59
CA ILE A 92 -0.13 32.81 20.34
C ILE A 92 -0.42 33.56 21.64
N ASP A 93 0.37 34.62 21.92
CA ASP A 93 0.20 35.42 23.10
C ASP A 93 -1.19 36.08 23.12
N SER A 94 -1.91 35.92 24.23
CA SER A 94 -3.24 36.49 24.41
C SER A 94 -3.26 38.01 24.30
N SER A 95 -2.15 38.71 24.64
CA SER A 95 -2.02 40.15 24.47
C SER A 95 -2.17 40.58 23.00
N LEU A 96 -1.71 39.77 22.05
CA LEU A 96 -1.89 40.04 20.62
C LEU A 96 -3.35 39.87 20.19
N GLU A 97 -4.04 38.88 20.75
CA GLU A 97 -5.46 38.66 20.48
C GLU A 97 -6.29 39.84 21.04
N GLU A 98 -5.99 40.27 22.27
CA GLU A 98 -6.64 41.43 22.92
C GLU A 98 -6.39 42.71 22.14
N ALA A 99 -5.16 42.95 21.70
CA ALA A 99 -4.83 44.11 20.86
C ALA A 99 -5.63 44.09 19.56
N GLY A 100 -5.72 42.91 18.89
CA GLY A 100 -6.53 42.76 17.68
C GLY A 100 -8.02 43.10 17.90
N VAL A 101 -8.58 42.70 19.05
CA VAL A 101 -9.96 43.05 19.43
C VAL A 101 -10.08 44.55 19.68
N ALA A 102 -9.12 45.16 20.41
CA ALA A 102 -9.12 46.58 20.68
C ALA A 102 -9.05 47.43 19.40
N PHE A 103 -8.36 46.97 18.37
CA PHE A 103 -8.35 47.57 17.03
C PHE A 103 -9.61 47.28 16.18
N GLY A 104 -10.62 46.61 16.75
CA GLY A 104 -11.87 46.30 16.04
C GLY A 104 -11.75 45.20 14.99
N MET A 105 -10.70 44.38 15.01
CA MET A 105 -10.52 43.29 14.05
C MET A 105 -11.51 42.16 14.29
N THR A 106 -12.14 41.70 13.23
CA THR A 106 -12.95 40.49 13.26
C THR A 106 -12.10 39.23 13.49
N LYS A 107 -12.70 38.15 13.96
CA LYS A 107 -11.98 36.84 14.11
C LYS A 107 -11.26 36.42 12.85
N TRP A 108 -11.90 36.59 11.68
CA TRP A 108 -11.32 36.24 10.40
C TRP A 108 -10.12 37.10 10.01
N GLU A 109 -10.20 38.41 10.33
CA GLU A 109 -9.06 39.31 10.09
C GLU A 109 -7.87 38.98 10.99
N ARG A 110 -8.11 38.67 12.25
CA ARG A 110 -7.06 38.23 13.19
C ARG A 110 -6.42 36.94 12.69
N LEU A 111 -7.23 35.94 12.40
CA LEU A 111 -6.77 34.66 11.89
C LEU A 111 -5.86 34.83 10.65
N LYS A 112 -6.26 35.64 9.68
CA LYS A 112 -5.55 35.81 8.41
C LYS A 112 -4.33 36.73 8.54
N LYS A 113 -4.42 37.81 9.34
CA LYS A 113 -3.40 38.84 9.38
C LYS A 113 -2.24 38.50 10.31
N PHE A 114 -2.47 37.81 11.44
CA PHE A 114 -1.41 37.49 12.38
C PHE A 114 -1.46 36.07 12.97
N GLU A 115 -2.62 35.48 13.28
CA GLU A 115 -2.68 34.17 13.94
C GLU A 115 -2.06 33.06 13.06
N ILE A 116 -2.54 32.90 11.81
CA ILE A 116 -1.96 31.91 10.86
C ILE A 116 -0.49 32.24 10.55
N PRO A 117 -0.10 33.48 10.19
CA PRO A 117 1.31 33.81 9.96
C PRO A 117 2.23 33.49 11.12
N LEU A 118 1.83 33.78 12.36
CA LEU A 118 2.63 33.49 13.56
C LEU A 118 2.68 31.98 13.87
N ALA A 119 1.57 31.27 13.70
CA ALA A 119 1.49 29.82 13.88
C ALA A 119 2.16 29.01 12.75
N MET A 120 2.42 29.65 11.59
CA MET A 120 2.87 28.94 10.37
C MET A 120 4.12 28.08 10.56
N PRO A 121 5.16 28.49 11.29
CA PRO A 121 6.33 27.63 11.52
C PRO A 121 5.96 26.32 12.23
N VAL A 122 5.06 26.37 13.20
CA VAL A 122 4.60 25.20 13.95
C VAL A 122 3.68 24.34 13.08
N ILE A 123 2.78 24.94 12.30
CA ILE A 123 1.93 24.25 11.32
C ILE A 123 2.80 23.50 10.31
N MET A 124 3.80 24.16 9.74
CA MET A 124 4.72 23.57 8.77
C MET A 124 5.54 22.43 9.39
N SER A 125 5.92 22.53 10.66
CA SER A 125 6.58 21.42 11.37
C SER A 125 5.67 20.18 11.45
N GLY A 126 4.37 20.35 11.71
CA GLY A 126 3.39 19.27 11.68
C GLY A 126 3.24 18.64 10.30
N ILE A 127 3.14 19.48 9.25
CA ILE A 127 3.06 19.03 7.85
C ILE A 127 4.33 18.25 7.47
N ARG A 128 5.49 18.73 7.87
CA ARG A 128 6.78 18.06 7.64
C ARG A 128 6.84 16.69 8.32
N THR A 129 6.44 16.60 9.58
CA THR A 129 6.37 15.33 10.31
C THR A 129 5.45 14.34 9.60
N ALA A 130 4.26 14.79 9.20
CA ALA A 130 3.32 13.99 8.42
C ALA A 130 3.93 13.51 7.10
N ALA A 131 4.59 14.39 6.34
CA ALA A 131 5.19 14.05 5.05
C ALA A 131 6.25 12.95 5.17
N VAL A 132 7.17 13.06 6.14
CA VAL A 132 8.20 12.04 6.40
C VAL A 132 7.56 10.71 6.78
N MET A 133 6.54 10.75 7.65
CA MET A 133 5.81 9.56 8.07
C MET A 133 5.04 8.92 6.91
N ILE A 134 4.35 9.70 6.08
CA ILE A 134 3.66 9.22 4.88
C ILE A 134 4.62 8.48 3.96
N ILE A 135 5.77 9.09 3.63
CA ILE A 135 6.74 8.50 2.71
C ILE A 135 7.27 7.16 3.26
N GLY A 136 7.54 7.07 4.56
CA GLY A 136 7.96 5.82 5.18
C GLY A 136 6.87 4.75 5.16
N THR A 137 5.66 5.09 5.60
CA THR A 137 4.53 4.14 5.69
C THR A 137 3.95 3.78 4.33
N ALA A 138 4.06 4.63 3.30
CA ALA A 138 3.65 4.32 1.94
C ALA A 138 4.42 3.15 1.32
N THR A 139 5.59 2.75 1.86
CA THR A 139 6.26 1.51 1.45
C THR A 139 5.40 0.28 1.74
N LEU A 140 4.58 0.30 2.80
CA LEU A 140 3.69 -0.79 3.16
C LEU A 140 2.46 -0.89 2.24
N ALA A 141 2.12 0.19 1.53
CA ALA A 141 1.03 0.20 0.56
C ALA A 141 1.28 -0.79 -0.62
N ALA A 142 2.54 -1.13 -0.88
CA ALA A 142 2.90 -2.16 -1.85
C ALA A 142 2.36 -3.55 -1.49
N LEU A 143 2.18 -3.85 -0.18
CA LEU A 143 1.60 -5.11 0.31
C LEU A 143 0.17 -5.34 -0.18
N ILE A 144 -0.55 -4.28 -0.44
CA ILE A 144 -1.94 -4.30 -0.89
C ILE A 144 -2.08 -3.87 -2.35
N GLY A 145 -1.00 -3.98 -3.14
CA GLY A 145 -1.02 -3.71 -4.57
C GLY A 145 -1.04 -2.23 -4.97
N ALA A 146 -0.79 -1.29 -4.06
CA ALA A 146 -0.72 0.14 -4.40
C ALA A 146 0.60 0.55 -5.09
N GLY A 147 1.55 -0.38 -5.23
CA GLY A 147 2.83 -0.12 -5.89
C GLY A 147 3.79 0.75 -5.08
N GLY A 148 4.66 1.48 -5.77
CA GLY A 148 5.63 2.37 -5.17
C GLY A 148 6.97 1.70 -4.81
N LEU A 149 7.83 2.42 -4.09
CA LEU A 149 9.18 1.96 -3.71
C LEU A 149 9.17 0.71 -2.81
N GLY A 150 8.08 0.50 -2.08
CA GLY A 150 7.87 -0.70 -1.27
C GLY A 150 7.86 -2.00 -2.08
N SER A 151 7.51 -1.93 -3.37
CA SER A 151 7.53 -3.12 -4.25
C SER A 151 8.94 -3.72 -4.39
N PHE A 152 9.99 -2.88 -4.38
CA PHE A 152 11.37 -3.38 -4.39
C PHE A 152 11.72 -4.09 -3.08
N ILE A 153 11.24 -3.55 -1.94
CA ILE A 153 11.49 -4.16 -0.62
C ILE A 153 10.82 -5.53 -0.55
N LEU A 154 9.54 -5.61 -0.94
CA LEU A 154 8.79 -6.87 -0.94
C LEU A 154 9.41 -7.90 -1.87
N LEU A 155 9.73 -7.50 -3.11
CA LEU A 155 10.38 -8.37 -4.08
C LEU A 155 11.75 -8.85 -3.59
N GLY A 156 12.49 -7.99 -2.90
CA GLY A 156 13.77 -8.32 -2.30
C GLY A 156 13.64 -9.32 -1.15
N ILE A 157 12.62 -9.19 -0.32
CA ILE A 157 12.31 -10.16 0.76
C ILE A 157 11.93 -11.51 0.14
N ASP A 158 11.04 -11.51 -0.82
CA ASP A 158 10.55 -12.72 -1.49
C ASP A 158 11.69 -13.48 -2.22
N ARG A 159 12.56 -12.75 -2.89
CA ARG A 159 13.73 -13.32 -3.61
C ARG A 159 14.98 -13.50 -2.74
N ASN A 160 14.92 -13.24 -1.44
CA ASN A 160 16.08 -13.20 -0.54
C ASN A 160 17.25 -12.37 -1.12
N ASN A 161 16.93 -11.21 -1.70
CA ASN A 161 17.87 -10.33 -2.39
C ASN A 161 18.03 -9.00 -1.65
N ALA A 162 19.11 -8.92 -0.86
CA ALA A 162 19.43 -7.74 -0.06
C ALA A 162 19.60 -6.46 -0.91
N SER A 163 20.08 -6.56 -2.15
CA SER A 163 20.29 -5.40 -3.03
C SER A 163 18.96 -4.74 -3.40
N LEU A 164 17.91 -5.53 -3.68
CA LEU A 164 16.57 -5.00 -3.96
C LEU A 164 15.97 -4.34 -2.72
N ILE A 165 16.14 -4.94 -1.54
CA ILE A 165 15.69 -4.35 -0.26
C ILE A 165 16.36 -3.00 -0.06
N LEU A 166 17.69 -2.93 -0.23
CA LEU A 166 18.46 -1.70 -0.08
C LEU A 166 18.05 -0.62 -1.09
N ILE A 167 17.83 -0.98 -2.36
CA ILE A 167 17.36 -0.03 -3.38
C ILE A 167 16.01 0.59 -2.95
N GLY A 168 15.06 -0.21 -2.53
CA GLY A 168 13.76 0.28 -2.09
C GLY A 168 13.85 1.16 -0.83
N ALA A 169 14.59 0.67 0.19
CA ALA A 169 14.73 1.37 1.47
C ALA A 169 15.52 2.69 1.34
N LEU A 170 16.68 2.67 0.66
CA LEU A 170 17.49 3.87 0.47
C LEU A 170 16.80 4.91 -0.41
N SER A 171 16.11 4.47 -1.46
CA SER A 171 15.34 5.39 -2.32
C SER A 171 14.20 6.07 -1.55
N SER A 172 13.48 5.31 -0.69
CA SER A 172 12.44 5.86 0.17
C SER A 172 13.01 6.82 1.22
N ALA A 173 14.14 6.44 1.86
CA ALA A 173 14.82 7.29 2.83
C ALA A 173 15.33 8.59 2.19
N PHE A 174 15.93 8.52 1.02
CA PHE A 174 16.37 9.69 0.27
C PHE A 174 15.21 10.63 -0.07
N LEU A 175 14.10 10.06 -0.51
CA LEU A 175 12.88 10.82 -0.81
C LEU A 175 12.35 11.51 0.46
N ALA A 176 12.29 10.82 1.59
CA ALA A 176 11.86 11.38 2.87
C ALA A 176 12.77 12.52 3.33
N ILE A 177 14.09 12.37 3.19
CA ILE A 177 15.08 13.41 3.50
C ILE A 177 14.89 14.63 2.59
N ALA A 178 14.73 14.41 1.28
CA ALA A 178 14.52 15.49 0.33
C ALA A 178 13.26 16.31 0.66
N PHE A 179 12.14 15.64 0.95
CA PHE A 179 10.91 16.29 1.39
C PHE A 179 11.07 17.00 2.73
N ASN A 180 11.73 16.38 3.70
CA ASN A 180 12.02 16.99 4.99
C ASN A 180 12.81 18.30 4.83
N LEU A 181 13.85 18.31 3.99
CA LEU A 181 14.66 19.50 3.73
C LEU A 181 13.86 20.59 3.00
N LEU A 182 13.08 20.20 1.98
CA LEU A 182 12.21 21.11 1.24
C LEU A 182 11.20 21.80 2.17
N LEU A 183 10.47 21.02 2.98
CA LEU A 183 9.45 21.55 3.89
C LEU A 183 10.08 22.37 5.04
N LYS A 184 11.28 21.96 5.51
CA LYS A 184 12.03 22.75 6.50
C LYS A 184 12.46 24.13 5.94
N TRP A 185 12.85 24.16 4.68
CA TRP A 185 13.13 25.43 4.02
C TRP A 185 11.87 26.30 3.91
N MET A 186 10.71 25.70 3.63
CA MET A 186 9.43 26.39 3.56
C MET A 186 8.94 26.94 4.91
N GLU A 187 9.35 26.37 6.06
CA GLU A 187 9.00 26.91 7.40
C GLU A 187 9.37 28.38 7.59
N LYS A 188 10.47 28.81 6.95
CA LYS A 188 10.98 30.20 7.02
C LYS A 188 10.48 31.05 5.84
N ALA A 189 9.72 30.49 4.93
CA ALA A 189 9.25 31.19 3.75
C ALA A 189 8.05 32.08 4.05
N LYS A 190 7.86 33.12 3.24
CA LYS A 190 6.67 33.96 3.32
C LYS A 190 5.42 33.12 3.01
N LEU A 191 4.30 33.44 3.63
CA LEU A 191 3.03 32.71 3.46
C LEU A 191 2.64 32.55 1.98
N ARG A 192 2.87 33.58 1.16
CA ARG A 192 2.64 33.53 -0.29
C ARG A 192 3.46 32.43 -0.98
N THR A 193 4.72 32.26 -0.59
CA THR A 193 5.61 31.21 -1.13
C THR A 193 5.12 29.82 -0.74
N ILE A 194 4.63 29.64 0.50
CA ILE A 194 4.07 28.38 0.97
C ILE A 194 2.84 28.02 0.13
N PHE A 195 1.89 28.94 -0.03
CA PHE A 195 0.71 28.70 -0.86
C PHE A 195 1.06 28.43 -2.32
N ALA A 196 2.04 29.15 -2.88
CA ALA A 196 2.51 28.91 -4.25
C ALA A 196 3.12 27.51 -4.40
N ALA A 197 3.92 27.06 -3.43
CA ALA A 197 4.50 25.71 -3.43
C ALA A 197 3.42 24.63 -3.35
N PHE A 198 2.41 24.80 -2.48
CA PHE A 198 1.27 23.88 -2.43
C PHE A 198 0.46 23.88 -3.74
N ALA A 199 0.24 25.04 -4.36
CA ALA A 199 -0.41 25.12 -5.66
C ALA A 199 0.39 24.38 -6.75
N VAL A 200 1.72 24.54 -6.77
CA VAL A 200 2.60 23.80 -7.70
C VAL A 200 2.51 22.28 -7.46
N MET A 201 2.47 21.84 -6.19
CA MET A 201 2.28 20.41 -5.87
C MET A 201 0.92 19.89 -6.36
N VAL A 202 -0.15 20.65 -6.19
CA VAL A 202 -1.49 20.29 -6.69
C VAL A 202 -1.51 20.21 -8.23
N ILE A 203 -0.92 21.21 -8.91
CA ILE A 203 -0.85 21.24 -10.37
C ILE A 203 0.03 20.09 -10.89
N GLY A 204 1.19 19.86 -10.28
CA GLY A 204 2.09 18.76 -10.63
C GLY A 204 1.43 17.38 -10.44
N LEU A 205 0.71 17.21 -9.32
CA LEU A 205 -0.07 16.00 -9.08
C LEU A 205 -1.19 15.84 -10.12
N GLY A 206 -1.97 16.89 -10.40
CA GLY A 206 -3.00 16.88 -11.44
C GLY A 206 -2.42 16.53 -12.82
N ALA A 207 -1.31 17.16 -13.19
CA ALA A 207 -0.60 16.85 -14.43
C ALA A 207 -0.13 15.39 -14.50
N SER A 208 0.26 14.80 -13.38
CA SER A 208 0.69 13.39 -13.34
C SER A 208 -0.45 12.39 -13.61
N TYR A 209 -1.70 12.79 -13.39
CA TYR A 209 -2.90 11.99 -13.69
C TYR A 209 -3.49 12.26 -15.07
N THR A 210 -3.08 13.34 -15.78
CA THR A 210 -3.64 13.68 -17.09
C THR A 210 -3.50 12.56 -18.14
N PRO A 211 -2.39 11.77 -18.20
CA PRO A 211 -2.31 10.67 -19.15
C PRO A 211 -3.36 9.59 -18.94
N SER A 212 -3.87 9.44 -17.72
CA SER A 212 -4.92 8.46 -17.40
C SER A 212 -6.33 9.01 -17.65
N LEU A 213 -6.49 10.35 -17.73
CA LEU A 213 -7.76 11.02 -17.99
C LEU A 213 -8.02 11.29 -19.49
N LEU A 214 -6.96 11.22 -20.31
CA LEU A 214 -7.12 11.34 -21.76
C LEU A 214 -7.90 10.11 -22.28
N PRO A 215 -8.92 10.31 -23.14
CA PRO A 215 -9.63 9.19 -23.72
C PRO A 215 -8.65 8.37 -24.55
N LYS A 216 -8.26 7.23 -24.02
CA LYS A 216 -7.56 6.22 -24.81
C LYS A 216 -8.50 5.73 -25.90
N PRO A 217 -8.03 5.45 -27.13
CA PRO A 217 -8.85 4.81 -28.13
C PRO A 217 -9.51 3.56 -27.49
N LYS A 218 -10.80 3.36 -27.78
CA LYS A 218 -11.66 2.30 -27.22
C LYS A 218 -11.20 0.90 -27.63
N LYS A 219 -9.97 0.51 -27.29
CA LYS A 219 -9.61 -0.90 -27.24
C LYS A 219 -9.94 -1.37 -25.83
N GLU A 220 -10.68 -2.45 -25.74
CA GLU A 220 -10.92 -3.08 -24.44
C GLU A 220 -9.57 -3.38 -23.79
N ASN A 221 -9.38 -2.90 -22.57
CA ASN A 221 -8.13 -3.08 -21.84
C ASN A 221 -8.32 -4.11 -20.73
N LEU A 222 -7.69 -5.27 -20.89
CA LEU A 222 -7.66 -6.28 -19.85
C LEU A 222 -6.52 -6.01 -18.87
N VAL A 223 -6.80 -6.11 -17.59
CA VAL A 223 -5.78 -6.06 -16.55
C VAL A 223 -5.44 -7.48 -16.12
N ILE A 224 -4.19 -7.87 -16.33
CA ILE A 224 -3.66 -9.16 -15.88
C ILE A 224 -2.71 -8.95 -14.72
N ALA A 225 -2.89 -9.66 -13.63
CA ALA A 225 -2.00 -9.58 -12.48
C ALA A 225 -1.16 -10.86 -12.31
N GLY A 226 0.01 -10.72 -11.69
CA GLY A 226 0.85 -11.82 -11.25
C GLY A 226 1.04 -11.76 -9.73
N LYS A 227 1.12 -12.92 -9.08
CA LYS A 227 1.58 -13.04 -7.69
C LYS A 227 3.01 -12.50 -7.54
N LEU A 228 3.48 -12.43 -6.31
CA LEU A 228 4.89 -12.13 -6.04
C LEU A 228 5.78 -13.21 -6.66
N GLY A 229 6.88 -12.80 -7.28
CA GLY A 229 7.88 -13.69 -7.84
C GLY A 229 8.03 -13.64 -9.37
N PRO A 230 9.12 -14.20 -9.89
CA PRO A 230 9.43 -14.16 -11.34
C PRO A 230 8.52 -15.00 -12.19
N GLU A 231 8.08 -16.17 -11.69
CA GLU A 231 7.25 -17.10 -12.43
C GLU A 231 5.87 -16.49 -12.77
N PRO A 232 5.08 -15.96 -11.81
CA PRO A 232 3.80 -15.34 -12.13
C PRO A 232 3.94 -14.11 -13.03
N GLU A 233 5.06 -13.38 -12.95
CA GLU A 233 5.36 -12.27 -13.83
C GLU A 233 5.60 -12.73 -15.28
N ILE A 234 6.34 -13.82 -15.48
CA ILE A 234 6.55 -14.43 -16.79
C ILE A 234 5.21 -14.88 -17.38
N LEU A 235 4.41 -15.61 -16.60
CA LEU A 235 3.10 -16.11 -17.06
C LEU A 235 2.15 -14.98 -17.44
N ALA A 236 2.07 -13.92 -16.62
CA ALA A 236 1.24 -12.76 -16.91
C ALA A 236 1.67 -12.04 -18.21
N ASN A 237 2.98 -11.95 -18.47
CA ASN A 237 3.50 -11.41 -19.74
C ASN A 237 3.25 -12.33 -20.94
N MET A 238 3.32 -13.64 -20.75
CA MET A 238 2.94 -14.61 -21.81
C MET A 238 1.46 -14.45 -22.17
N TYR A 239 0.56 -14.33 -21.19
CA TYR A 239 -0.86 -14.07 -21.45
C TYR A 239 -1.07 -12.75 -22.19
N LYS A 240 -0.34 -11.69 -21.81
CA LYS A 240 -0.39 -10.43 -22.52
C LYS A 240 -0.07 -10.60 -23.99
N ILE A 241 1.06 -11.23 -24.32
CA ILE A 241 1.50 -11.43 -25.70
C ILE A 241 0.43 -12.25 -26.47
N LEU A 242 -0.04 -13.36 -25.91
CA LEU A 242 -1.04 -14.19 -26.55
C LEU A 242 -2.35 -13.45 -26.84
N ILE A 243 -2.82 -12.64 -25.91
CA ILE A 243 -4.07 -11.88 -26.07
C ILE A 243 -3.89 -10.76 -27.09
N GLU A 244 -2.80 -9.99 -27.01
CA GLU A 244 -2.54 -8.87 -27.92
C GLU A 244 -2.24 -9.32 -29.35
N GLU A 245 -1.69 -10.53 -29.55
CA GLU A 245 -1.44 -11.10 -30.89
C GLU A 245 -2.70 -11.71 -31.52
N ASN A 246 -3.66 -12.18 -30.72
CA ASN A 246 -4.83 -12.90 -31.22
C ASN A 246 -6.14 -12.12 -31.10
N THR A 247 -6.11 -10.91 -30.52
CA THR A 247 -7.30 -10.05 -30.35
C THR A 247 -6.94 -8.58 -30.54
N ASP A 248 -7.96 -7.74 -30.72
CA ASP A 248 -7.77 -6.27 -30.76
C ASP A 248 -7.69 -5.63 -29.35
N MET A 249 -7.64 -6.46 -28.29
CA MET A 249 -7.56 -5.99 -26.91
C MET A 249 -6.14 -5.49 -26.58
N THR A 250 -6.05 -4.57 -25.66
CA THR A 250 -4.78 -4.18 -25.02
C THR A 250 -4.68 -4.78 -23.64
N VAL A 251 -3.48 -5.15 -23.19
CA VAL A 251 -3.28 -5.78 -21.89
C VAL A 251 -2.34 -4.94 -21.01
N THR A 252 -2.82 -4.61 -19.84
CA THR A 252 -2.00 -4.01 -18.78
C THR A 252 -1.59 -5.09 -17.79
N VAL A 253 -0.29 -5.38 -17.69
CA VAL A 253 0.23 -6.33 -16.69
C VAL A 253 0.55 -5.60 -15.39
N LYS A 254 0.05 -6.14 -14.27
CA LYS A 254 0.40 -5.74 -12.90
C LYS A 254 1.23 -6.86 -12.26
N PRO A 255 2.55 -6.89 -12.44
CA PRO A 255 3.40 -7.90 -11.83
C PRO A 255 3.55 -7.63 -10.34
N ASN A 256 3.83 -8.69 -9.57
CA ASN A 256 4.04 -8.60 -8.12
C ASN A 256 2.90 -7.87 -7.39
N PHE A 257 1.67 -8.13 -7.80
CA PHE A 257 0.48 -7.42 -7.33
C PHE A 257 0.11 -7.80 -5.88
N GLY A 258 0.50 -8.98 -5.42
CA GLY A 258 0.25 -9.45 -4.06
C GLY A 258 0.26 -10.97 -3.95
N LYS A 259 -0.26 -11.48 -2.82
CA LYS A 259 -0.45 -12.91 -2.56
C LYS A 259 -1.81 -13.40 -3.06
N THR A 260 -2.03 -14.72 -3.02
CA THR A 260 -3.24 -15.41 -3.48
C THR A 260 -4.54 -14.71 -3.10
N THR A 261 -4.74 -14.44 -1.82
CA THR A 261 -5.99 -13.82 -1.33
C THR A 261 -6.23 -12.45 -1.93
N PHE A 262 -5.17 -11.65 -2.13
CA PHE A 262 -5.29 -10.31 -2.71
C PHE A 262 -5.68 -10.35 -4.19
N LEU A 263 -5.06 -11.24 -4.98
CA LEU A 263 -5.41 -11.39 -6.39
C LEU A 263 -6.83 -11.92 -6.56
N TYR A 264 -7.21 -12.85 -5.71
CA TYR A 264 -8.54 -13.43 -5.72
C TYR A 264 -9.62 -12.38 -5.44
N GLU A 265 -9.45 -11.56 -4.39
CA GLU A 265 -10.38 -10.47 -4.10
C GLU A 265 -10.39 -9.39 -5.20
N ALA A 266 -9.25 -9.09 -5.81
CA ALA A 266 -9.17 -8.16 -6.94
C ALA A 266 -9.90 -8.71 -8.18
N LEU A 267 -9.82 -10.02 -8.43
CA LEU A 267 -10.55 -10.67 -9.53
C LEU A 267 -12.06 -10.61 -9.28
N LYS A 268 -12.53 -10.94 -8.08
CA LYS A 268 -13.95 -10.86 -7.70
C LYS A 268 -14.55 -9.46 -7.87
N LYS A 269 -13.75 -8.43 -7.60
CA LYS A 269 -14.16 -7.02 -7.74
C LYS A 269 -14.03 -6.47 -9.17
N GLY A 270 -13.41 -7.22 -10.08
CA GLY A 270 -13.16 -6.79 -11.45
C GLY A 270 -11.99 -5.80 -11.59
N ASP A 271 -11.15 -5.62 -10.55
CA ASP A 271 -9.93 -4.80 -10.60
C ASP A 271 -8.85 -5.41 -11.49
N ILE A 272 -8.90 -6.74 -11.65
CA ILE A 272 -8.13 -7.53 -12.60
C ILE A 272 -9.06 -8.48 -13.33
N ALA A 273 -8.71 -8.85 -14.56
CA ALA A 273 -9.51 -9.75 -15.38
C ALA A 273 -8.98 -11.20 -15.35
N ILE A 274 -7.66 -11.38 -15.21
CA ILE A 274 -7.01 -12.70 -15.27
C ILE A 274 -5.80 -12.68 -14.33
N TYR A 275 -5.55 -13.81 -13.69
CA TYR A 275 -4.26 -14.12 -13.07
C TYR A 275 -3.97 -15.61 -13.09
N PRO A 276 -2.68 -16.05 -13.16
CA PRO A 276 -2.30 -17.44 -13.07
C PRO A 276 -2.47 -17.97 -11.65
N GLU A 277 -3.15 -19.11 -11.49
CA GLU A 277 -3.35 -19.78 -10.22
C GLU A 277 -3.13 -21.29 -10.34
N PHE A 278 -2.87 -21.94 -9.23
CA PHE A 278 -2.67 -23.38 -9.17
C PHE A 278 -3.93 -24.07 -8.64
N THR A 279 -4.28 -25.22 -9.22
CA THR A 279 -5.48 -25.97 -8.84
C THR A 279 -5.48 -26.36 -7.36
N GLY A 280 -4.34 -26.78 -6.83
CA GLY A 280 -4.18 -27.05 -5.40
C GLY A 280 -4.43 -25.83 -4.53
N THR A 281 -3.94 -24.66 -4.91
CA THR A 281 -4.21 -23.42 -4.17
C THR A 281 -5.71 -23.08 -4.18
N VAL A 282 -6.39 -23.31 -5.29
CA VAL A 282 -7.84 -23.10 -5.37
C VAL A 282 -8.57 -24.01 -4.40
N THR A 283 -8.28 -25.31 -4.40
CA THR A 283 -8.96 -26.29 -3.53
C THR A 283 -8.65 -26.08 -2.05
N GLU A 284 -7.38 -25.80 -1.70
CA GLU A 284 -6.94 -25.78 -0.30
C GLU A 284 -7.07 -24.41 0.37
N SER A 285 -7.00 -23.31 -0.41
CA SER A 285 -6.95 -21.96 0.18
C SER A 285 -8.13 -21.08 -0.18
N LEU A 286 -8.78 -21.28 -1.33
CA LEU A 286 -9.82 -20.38 -1.83
C LEU A 286 -11.23 -20.94 -1.65
N LEU A 287 -11.43 -22.25 -1.80
CA LEU A 287 -12.74 -22.87 -1.61
C LEU A 287 -13.05 -23.07 -0.13
N LYS A 288 -14.30 -22.78 0.25
CA LYS A 288 -14.79 -22.96 1.62
C LYS A 288 -16.17 -23.63 1.60
N PRO A 289 -16.31 -24.86 2.14
CA PRO A 289 -15.23 -25.69 2.71
C PRO A 289 -14.27 -26.21 1.63
N ALA A 290 -13.03 -26.56 2.01
CA ALA A 290 -12.08 -27.20 1.13
C ALA A 290 -12.62 -28.59 0.70
N PRO A 291 -12.64 -28.90 -0.62
CA PRO A 291 -13.16 -30.16 -1.09
C PRO A 291 -12.20 -31.33 -0.75
N GLN A 292 -12.76 -32.44 -0.31
CA GLN A 292 -12.02 -33.69 -0.08
C GLN A 292 -11.72 -34.34 -1.45
N VAL A 293 -10.58 -34.01 -2.05
CA VAL A 293 -10.14 -34.59 -3.34
C VAL A 293 -8.82 -35.32 -3.15
N GLY A 294 -8.66 -36.43 -3.88
CA GLY A 294 -7.39 -37.15 -3.90
C GLY A 294 -6.29 -36.41 -4.67
N HIS A 295 -5.19 -37.09 -4.95
CA HIS A 295 -4.03 -36.51 -5.63
C HIS A 295 -4.09 -36.60 -7.18
N ASP A 296 -5.20 -37.08 -7.75
CA ASP A 296 -5.37 -37.12 -9.20
C ASP A 296 -5.52 -35.71 -9.77
N PRO A 297 -4.62 -35.26 -10.67
CA PRO A 297 -4.63 -33.88 -11.18
C PRO A 297 -5.93 -33.46 -11.86
N GLU A 298 -6.59 -34.43 -12.56
CA GLU A 298 -7.83 -34.14 -13.25
C GLU A 298 -9.02 -34.01 -12.30
N ALA A 299 -9.06 -34.82 -11.25
CA ALA A 299 -10.06 -34.71 -10.19
C ALA A 299 -9.89 -33.39 -9.41
N VAL A 300 -8.66 -33.01 -9.08
CA VAL A 300 -8.36 -31.72 -8.40
C VAL A 300 -8.75 -30.55 -9.29
N TYR A 301 -8.41 -30.56 -10.58
CA TYR A 301 -8.82 -29.50 -11.51
C TYR A 301 -10.35 -29.39 -11.62
N LYS A 302 -11.05 -30.53 -11.74
CA LYS A 302 -12.52 -30.52 -11.83
C LYS A 302 -13.14 -29.93 -10.55
N ALA A 303 -12.67 -30.35 -9.38
CA ALA A 303 -13.13 -29.82 -8.11
C ALA A 303 -12.85 -28.31 -7.96
N ALA A 304 -11.64 -27.86 -8.35
CA ALA A 304 -11.28 -26.46 -8.33
C ALA A 304 -12.16 -25.62 -9.28
N ARG A 305 -12.36 -26.08 -10.51
CA ARG A 305 -13.16 -25.39 -11.54
C ARG A 305 -14.62 -25.27 -11.12
N ASP A 306 -15.20 -26.37 -10.72
CA ASP A 306 -16.63 -26.44 -10.40
C ASP A 306 -16.91 -25.70 -9.06
N GLY A 307 -16.01 -25.85 -8.09
CA GLY A 307 -16.11 -25.16 -6.81
C GLY A 307 -16.00 -23.65 -6.93
N ILE A 308 -15.01 -23.12 -7.65
CA ILE A 308 -14.84 -21.67 -7.80
C ILE A 308 -15.97 -21.03 -8.63
N LYS A 309 -16.49 -21.78 -9.60
CA LYS A 309 -17.66 -21.37 -10.38
C LYS A 309 -18.91 -21.28 -9.51
N GLN A 310 -19.11 -22.26 -8.62
CA GLN A 310 -20.25 -22.29 -7.71
C GLN A 310 -20.15 -21.22 -6.61
N GLN A 311 -18.95 -21.04 -6.05
CA GLN A 311 -18.73 -20.13 -4.91
C GLN A 311 -18.79 -18.66 -5.30
N ASP A 312 -18.11 -18.26 -6.39
CA ASP A 312 -17.90 -16.85 -6.74
C ASP A 312 -18.14 -16.53 -8.22
N ASP A 313 -18.75 -17.44 -8.99
CA ASP A 313 -19.04 -17.30 -10.43
C ASP A 313 -17.81 -17.00 -11.30
N LEU A 314 -16.63 -17.49 -10.87
CA LEU A 314 -15.37 -17.32 -11.59
C LEU A 314 -15.09 -18.51 -12.51
N ALA A 315 -14.42 -18.26 -13.64
CA ALA A 315 -14.03 -19.28 -14.59
C ALA A 315 -12.58 -19.72 -14.39
N LEU A 316 -12.35 -20.99 -14.08
CA LEU A 316 -11.03 -21.60 -14.10
C LEU A 316 -10.81 -22.27 -15.47
N LEU A 317 -9.86 -21.74 -16.24
CA LEU A 317 -9.52 -22.26 -17.57
C LEU A 317 -8.77 -23.59 -17.46
N LYS A 318 -8.59 -24.28 -18.61
CA LYS A 318 -7.81 -25.51 -18.64
C LYS A 318 -6.39 -25.29 -18.10
N PRO A 319 -5.87 -26.25 -17.34
CA PRO A 319 -4.51 -26.13 -16.82
C PRO A 319 -3.49 -26.16 -17.96
N MET A 320 -2.42 -25.41 -17.78
CA MET A 320 -1.25 -25.47 -18.64
C MET A 320 -0.51 -26.80 -18.43
N ALA A 321 0.23 -27.25 -19.43
CA ALA A 321 1.13 -28.41 -19.32
C ALA A 321 2.37 -28.05 -18.45
N TYR A 322 2.13 -27.57 -17.24
CA TYR A 322 3.12 -27.10 -16.29
C TYR A 322 2.69 -27.47 -14.88
N GLN A 323 3.63 -28.01 -14.10
CA GLN A 323 3.38 -28.34 -12.70
C GLN A 323 4.35 -27.55 -11.81
N ASN A 324 3.79 -26.95 -10.77
CA ASN A 324 4.53 -26.36 -9.67
C ASN A 324 4.08 -27.06 -8.40
N THR A 325 4.98 -27.86 -7.82
CA THR A 325 4.69 -28.63 -6.60
C THR A 325 5.69 -28.28 -5.52
N TYR A 326 5.29 -28.46 -4.28
CA TYR A 326 6.20 -28.35 -3.15
C TYR A 326 7.18 -29.52 -3.13
N ALA A 327 8.42 -29.22 -2.74
CA ALA A 327 9.46 -30.21 -2.53
C ALA A 327 10.20 -29.92 -1.23
N VAL A 328 10.53 -30.98 -0.50
CA VAL A 328 11.36 -30.87 0.69
C VAL A 328 12.83 -30.90 0.25
N ALA A 329 13.54 -29.82 0.50
CA ALA A 329 14.97 -29.70 0.19
C ALA A 329 15.81 -29.73 1.47
N VAL A 330 16.89 -30.51 1.45
CA VAL A 330 17.91 -30.51 2.50
C VAL A 330 19.30 -30.27 1.90
N PRO A 331 20.22 -29.61 2.62
CA PRO A 331 21.58 -29.45 2.15
C PRO A 331 22.24 -30.79 1.82
N LYS A 332 22.90 -30.87 0.66
CA LYS A 332 23.54 -32.11 0.18
C LYS A 332 24.45 -32.75 1.21
N LYS A 333 25.21 -31.93 1.97
CA LYS A 333 26.08 -32.39 3.05
C LYS A 333 25.32 -33.17 4.12
N ILE A 334 24.17 -32.60 4.57
CA ILE A 334 23.33 -33.23 5.59
C ILE A 334 22.68 -34.49 5.06
N ALA A 335 22.16 -34.47 3.81
CA ALA A 335 21.60 -35.64 3.18
C ALA A 335 22.61 -36.82 3.11
N GLN A 336 23.88 -36.52 2.82
CA GLN A 336 24.91 -37.52 2.77
C GLN A 336 25.35 -38.02 4.16
N GLU A 337 25.50 -37.09 5.14
CA GLU A 337 25.91 -37.40 6.50
C GLU A 337 24.92 -38.32 7.23
N TYR A 338 23.64 -38.09 7.06
CA TYR A 338 22.55 -38.87 7.70
C TYR A 338 21.87 -39.88 6.79
N GLY A 339 22.34 -40.03 5.55
CA GLY A 339 21.80 -41.00 4.58
C GLY A 339 20.35 -40.72 4.21
N LEU A 340 19.95 -39.44 4.10
CA LEU A 340 18.57 -39.04 3.83
C LEU A 340 18.28 -39.18 2.32
N LYS A 341 17.27 -39.97 1.96
CA LYS A 341 16.82 -40.19 0.58
C LYS A 341 15.34 -39.91 0.38
N THR A 342 14.55 -40.04 1.43
CA THR A 342 13.10 -39.87 1.43
C THR A 342 12.67 -38.91 2.54
N ILE A 343 11.46 -38.37 2.44
CA ILE A 343 10.88 -37.53 3.50
C ILE A 343 10.81 -38.29 4.83
N SER A 344 10.51 -39.61 4.77
CA SER A 344 10.45 -40.43 5.98
C SER A 344 11.81 -40.56 6.70
N ASP A 345 12.93 -40.39 5.98
CA ASP A 345 14.25 -40.40 6.61
C ASP A 345 14.51 -39.20 7.51
N LEU A 346 13.73 -38.13 7.38
CA LEU A 346 13.84 -36.94 8.25
C LEU A 346 13.59 -37.28 9.73
N LYS A 347 12.86 -38.35 10.03
CA LYS A 347 12.71 -38.86 11.39
C LYS A 347 14.02 -39.17 12.07
N LYS A 348 15.07 -39.54 11.29
CA LYS A 348 16.43 -39.85 11.81
C LYS A 348 17.12 -38.61 12.40
N VAL A 349 16.69 -37.44 11.99
CA VAL A 349 17.31 -36.16 12.37
C VAL A 349 16.28 -35.22 13.04
N GLU A 350 15.18 -35.78 13.52
CA GLU A 350 14.15 -35.05 14.25
C GLU A 350 14.77 -34.37 15.48
N GLY A 351 14.50 -33.08 15.65
CA GLY A 351 15.10 -32.24 16.72
C GLY A 351 16.50 -31.67 16.42
N GLN A 352 17.17 -32.11 15.36
CA GLN A 352 18.48 -31.56 14.94
C GLN A 352 18.35 -30.54 13.79
N LEU A 353 17.28 -30.60 13.03
CA LEU A 353 17.00 -29.71 11.93
C LEU A 353 15.83 -28.77 12.25
N LYS A 354 15.91 -27.55 11.76
CA LYS A 354 14.79 -26.62 11.77
C LYS A 354 14.17 -26.57 10.38
N ALA A 355 12.88 -26.81 10.31
CA ALA A 355 12.14 -26.68 9.06
C ALA A 355 11.88 -25.20 8.76
N GLY A 356 12.05 -24.80 7.49
CA GLY A 356 11.70 -23.49 6.97
C GLY A 356 10.60 -23.64 5.92
N PHE A 357 9.54 -22.86 6.07
CA PHE A 357 8.40 -22.86 5.15
C PHE A 357 8.13 -21.46 4.63
N THR A 358 7.49 -21.36 3.46
CA THR A 358 6.87 -20.11 3.04
C THR A 358 5.64 -19.82 3.91
N LEU A 359 5.32 -18.54 4.13
CA LEU A 359 4.10 -18.18 4.86
C LEU A 359 2.85 -18.76 4.20
N GLU A 360 2.84 -18.83 2.87
CA GLU A 360 1.73 -19.40 2.11
C GLU A 360 1.54 -20.90 2.36
N PHE A 361 2.62 -21.65 2.54
CA PHE A 361 2.57 -23.06 2.91
C PHE A 361 2.03 -23.26 4.33
N ASN A 362 2.47 -22.43 5.26
CA ASN A 362 2.03 -22.50 6.68
C ASN A 362 0.54 -22.14 6.86
N ASP A 363 -0.03 -21.36 5.93
CA ASP A 363 -1.44 -20.92 6.00
C ASP A 363 -2.40 -21.92 5.34
N ARG A 364 -1.90 -23.03 4.81
CA ARG A 364 -2.70 -24.10 4.18
C ARG A 364 -3.18 -25.09 5.24
N GLU A 365 -4.36 -25.72 4.99
CA GLU A 365 -4.91 -26.76 5.88
C GLU A 365 -4.08 -28.06 5.85
N ASP A 366 -3.33 -28.30 4.76
CA ASP A 366 -2.46 -29.45 4.54
C ASP A 366 -0.96 -29.12 4.76
N GLY A 367 -0.65 -27.92 5.22
CA GLY A 367 0.71 -27.39 5.42
C GLY A 367 1.37 -27.78 6.74
#